data_d76d2841f6756c32398cb1868a51f74c
#
_entry.id   d76d2841f6756c32398cb1868a51f74c
#
_cell.length_a   1.000
_cell.length_b   1.000
_cell.length_c   1.000
_cell.angle_alpha   90.00
_cell.angle_beta   90.00
_cell.angle_gamma   90.00
#
_symmetry.space_group_name_H-M   'P 1'
#
loop_
_entity.id
_entity.type
_entity.pdbx_description
1 polymer ?
#
loop_
_entity_poly.entity_id
_entity_poly.type
_entity_poly.pdbx_seq_one_letter_code
_entity_poly.pdbx_strand_id
1 'polypeptide(L)'
;MVASNRLSAFDVVMNETIENKGRVLTGITNYWLREFSELVPMALISCNPEEIETSVPGFMNKKEWHGSTMLVKKAEMLSLECIVRGRLAGQAYDEYILTGMVHNMPAPKGMSLTDPFPTPMFTPSTKADEGHDINIDLATAASIVGSETLSQAESMCLDLFSRASKKLEASGLTLADTKFELGFIDGKLVVCDEVLTPDSSRIWPSDQVRSGETPPSFDKQPFRDWLSQQAWDKTPPPPTVPQEILDITSKRYVSAYEKVTGKPLSDWYGA
;
A
#
# COMPACT_ATOMS: atom_id res chain seq x y z
N MET A 1 -10.19 -9.59 -8.88
CA MET A 1 -9.35 -9.64 -7.66
C MET A 1 -10.23 -9.56 -6.42
N VAL A 2 -9.88 -10.25 -5.33
CA VAL A 2 -10.63 -10.16 -4.06
C VAL A 2 -9.64 -9.86 -2.94
N ALA A 3 -9.81 -8.72 -2.26
CA ALA A 3 -9.05 -8.40 -1.08
C ALA A 3 -9.60 -9.18 0.12
N SER A 4 -8.77 -10.00 0.76
CA SER A 4 -9.21 -10.83 1.88
C SER A 4 -9.07 -10.11 3.21
N ASN A 5 -9.83 -10.58 4.20
CA ASN A 5 -9.68 -10.16 5.60
C ASN A 5 -8.51 -10.84 6.33
N ARG A 6 -7.72 -11.66 5.63
CA ARG A 6 -6.58 -12.37 6.23
C ARG A 6 -5.54 -11.39 6.75
N LEU A 7 -4.93 -11.76 7.85
CA LEU A 7 -3.85 -11.03 8.49
C LEU A 7 -2.55 -11.83 8.34
N SER A 8 -1.48 -11.18 7.94
CA SER A 8 -0.15 -11.79 7.87
C SER A 8 0.92 -10.86 8.43
N ALA A 9 1.95 -11.43 9.03
CA ALA A 9 3.18 -10.75 9.40
C ALA A 9 4.36 -11.73 9.33
N PHE A 10 5.53 -11.22 8.96
CA PHE A 10 6.75 -12.03 8.80
C PHE A 10 6.53 -13.25 7.89
N ASP A 11 5.79 -13.05 6.79
CA ASP A 11 5.42 -14.06 5.79
C ASP A 11 4.58 -15.23 6.33
N VAL A 12 4.08 -15.13 7.57
CA VAL A 12 3.17 -16.10 8.17
C VAL A 12 1.75 -15.54 8.22
N VAL A 13 0.80 -16.32 7.68
CA VAL A 13 -0.63 -16.00 7.75
C VAL A 13 -1.18 -16.41 9.10
N MET A 14 -1.84 -15.49 9.79
CA MET A 14 -2.54 -15.76 11.06
C MET A 14 -3.81 -16.58 10.82
N ASN A 15 -4.26 -17.27 11.86
CA ASN A 15 -5.52 -18.04 11.80
C ASN A 15 -6.74 -17.13 11.81
N GLU A 16 -6.63 -15.97 12.44
CA GLU A 16 -7.68 -14.97 12.58
C GLU A 16 -7.72 -14.00 11.41
N THR A 17 -8.81 -13.27 11.29
CA THR A 17 -9.04 -12.26 10.26
C THR A 17 -9.35 -10.90 10.85
N ILE A 18 -9.03 -9.84 10.14
CA ILE A 18 -9.41 -8.46 10.49
C ILE A 18 -10.72 -8.13 9.78
N GLU A 19 -11.77 -7.91 10.55
CA GLU A 19 -13.08 -7.54 10.03
C GLU A 19 -12.98 -6.26 9.17
N ASN A 20 -13.69 -6.24 8.05
CA ASN A 20 -13.73 -5.14 7.08
C ASN A 20 -12.41 -4.81 6.36
N LYS A 21 -11.29 -5.48 6.65
CA LYS A 21 -10.00 -5.17 6.03
C LYS A 21 -10.10 -5.16 4.50
N GLY A 22 -10.62 -6.21 3.88
CA GLY A 22 -10.75 -6.31 2.43
C GLY A 22 -11.63 -5.21 1.83
N ARG A 23 -12.72 -4.85 2.51
CA ARG A 23 -13.62 -3.75 2.10
C ARG A 23 -12.92 -2.40 2.15
N VAL A 24 -12.15 -2.14 3.20
CA VAL A 24 -11.39 -0.91 3.35
C VAL A 24 -10.33 -0.79 2.25
N LEU A 25 -9.53 -1.83 2.02
CA LEU A 25 -8.50 -1.82 0.98
C LEU A 25 -9.11 -1.56 -0.41
N THR A 26 -10.17 -2.28 -0.76
CA THR A 26 -10.87 -2.10 -2.04
C THR A 26 -11.51 -0.73 -2.17
N GLY A 27 -12.16 -0.24 -1.11
CA GLY A 27 -12.82 1.07 -1.11
C GLY A 27 -11.84 2.23 -1.25
N ILE A 28 -10.70 2.19 -0.56
CA ILE A 28 -9.62 3.19 -0.68
C ILE A 28 -9.00 3.12 -2.08
N THR A 29 -8.70 1.93 -2.59
CA THR A 29 -8.18 1.75 -3.95
C THR A 29 -9.13 2.33 -4.99
N ASN A 30 -10.43 2.02 -4.92
CA ASN A 30 -11.42 2.58 -5.84
C ASN A 30 -11.51 4.11 -5.74
N TYR A 31 -11.42 4.67 -4.53
CA TYR A 31 -11.41 6.11 -4.33
C TYR A 31 -10.24 6.76 -5.08
N TRP A 32 -9.01 6.28 -4.90
CA TRP A 32 -7.83 6.85 -5.54
C TRP A 32 -7.82 6.64 -7.05
N LEU A 33 -8.21 5.45 -7.53
CA LEU A 33 -8.26 5.19 -8.96
C LEU A 33 -9.31 6.07 -9.67
N ARG A 34 -10.41 6.42 -9.02
CA ARG A 34 -11.36 7.41 -9.55
C ARG A 34 -10.77 8.81 -9.59
N GLU A 35 -10.06 9.23 -8.53
CA GLU A 35 -9.37 10.52 -8.48
C GLU A 35 -8.30 10.66 -9.58
N PHE A 36 -7.67 9.56 -9.96
CA PHE A 36 -6.61 9.51 -10.97
C PHE A 36 -7.09 9.12 -12.36
N SER A 37 -8.40 8.91 -12.57
CA SER A 37 -8.94 8.33 -13.81
C SER A 37 -8.62 9.12 -15.08
N GLU A 38 -8.45 10.44 -14.99
CA GLU A 38 -8.10 11.30 -16.11
C GLU A 38 -6.58 11.51 -16.26
N LEU A 39 -5.78 11.00 -15.31
CA LEU A 39 -4.35 11.26 -15.24
C LEU A 39 -3.54 10.08 -15.77
N VAL A 40 -3.93 8.87 -15.43
CA VAL A 40 -3.19 7.66 -15.75
C VAL A 40 -4.12 6.53 -16.19
N PRO A 41 -3.68 5.68 -17.12
CA PRO A 41 -4.38 4.44 -17.41
C PRO A 41 -4.37 3.50 -16.20
N MET A 42 -5.45 2.74 -16.01
CA MET A 42 -5.57 1.80 -14.89
C MET A 42 -6.16 0.46 -15.34
N ALA A 43 -5.85 -0.58 -14.58
CA ALA A 43 -6.39 -1.91 -14.82
C ALA A 43 -7.83 -2.07 -14.31
N LEU A 44 -8.30 -1.21 -13.38
CA LEU A 44 -9.64 -1.29 -12.79
C LEU A 44 -10.73 -1.10 -13.84
N ILE A 45 -11.73 -2.00 -13.83
CA ILE A 45 -12.96 -1.89 -14.61
C ILE A 45 -14.09 -1.44 -13.67
N SER A 46 -14.34 -2.19 -12.60
CA SER A 46 -15.42 -1.88 -11.65
C SER A 46 -15.20 -2.51 -10.28
N CYS A 47 -15.75 -1.84 -9.25
CA CYS A 47 -15.97 -2.39 -7.91
C CYS A 47 -17.47 -2.59 -7.59
N ASN A 48 -18.35 -2.22 -8.52
CA ASN A 48 -19.80 -2.37 -8.32
C ASN A 48 -20.20 -3.85 -8.40
N PRO A 49 -20.81 -4.42 -7.35
CA PRO A 49 -21.20 -5.83 -7.33
C PRO A 49 -22.15 -6.23 -8.49
N GLU A 50 -23.05 -5.36 -8.91
CA GLU A 50 -23.99 -5.64 -10.00
C GLU A 50 -23.30 -5.68 -11.37
N GLU A 51 -22.34 -4.78 -11.60
CA GLU A 51 -21.52 -4.76 -12.82
C GLU A 51 -20.59 -5.97 -12.88
N ILE A 52 -20.00 -6.37 -11.74
CA ILE A 52 -19.18 -7.56 -11.62
C ILE A 52 -20.01 -8.81 -11.89
N GLU A 53 -21.21 -8.92 -11.29
CA GLU A 53 -22.12 -10.06 -11.51
C GLU A 53 -22.57 -10.16 -12.97
N THR A 54 -22.80 -9.02 -13.61
CA THR A 54 -23.15 -8.97 -15.05
C THR A 54 -22.00 -9.48 -15.92
N SER A 55 -20.75 -9.12 -15.54
CA SER A 55 -19.55 -9.50 -16.30
C SER A 55 -19.11 -10.93 -16.04
N VAL A 56 -19.32 -11.42 -14.82
CA VAL A 56 -18.93 -12.75 -14.34
C VAL A 56 -20.11 -13.37 -13.57
N PRO A 57 -21.10 -13.92 -14.26
CA PRO A 57 -22.32 -14.44 -13.63
C PRO A 57 -22.05 -15.50 -12.57
N GLY A 58 -22.71 -15.38 -11.42
CA GLY A 58 -22.57 -16.29 -10.28
C GLY A 58 -21.38 -15.99 -9.36
N PHE A 59 -20.50 -15.03 -9.72
CA PHE A 59 -19.34 -14.71 -8.91
C PHE A 59 -19.71 -13.97 -7.61
N MET A 60 -20.65 -13.03 -7.67
CA MET A 60 -21.05 -12.19 -6.53
C MET A 60 -22.14 -12.79 -5.63
N ASN A 61 -22.45 -14.07 -5.77
CA ASN A 61 -23.42 -14.77 -4.91
C ASN A 61 -23.03 -14.80 -3.42
N LYS A 62 -21.75 -14.61 -3.11
CA LYS A 62 -21.25 -14.51 -1.74
C LYS A 62 -21.24 -13.06 -1.27
N LYS A 63 -22.19 -12.70 -0.39
CA LYS A 63 -22.29 -11.33 0.16
C LYS A 63 -20.97 -10.84 0.80
N GLU A 64 -20.19 -11.74 1.37
CA GLU A 64 -18.87 -11.44 1.95
C GLU A 64 -17.85 -10.89 0.95
N TRP A 65 -18.09 -11.04 -0.36
CA TRP A 65 -17.24 -10.49 -1.40
C TRP A 65 -17.67 -9.10 -1.87
N HIS A 66 -18.89 -8.66 -1.47
CA HIS A 66 -19.35 -7.32 -1.77
C HIS A 66 -18.44 -6.29 -1.08
N GLY A 67 -17.99 -5.30 -1.84
CA GLY A 67 -17.11 -4.26 -1.38
C GLY A 67 -15.62 -4.66 -1.21
N SER A 68 -15.28 -5.96 -1.32
CA SER A 68 -13.89 -6.44 -1.29
C SER A 68 -13.40 -6.98 -2.64
N THR A 69 -14.20 -6.83 -3.70
CA THR A 69 -13.90 -7.33 -5.05
C THR A 69 -13.70 -6.19 -6.04
N MET A 70 -12.68 -6.36 -6.89
CA MET A 70 -12.42 -5.51 -8.06
C MET A 70 -12.45 -6.38 -9.32
N LEU A 71 -13.21 -5.95 -10.33
CA LEU A 71 -13.08 -6.44 -11.69
C LEU A 71 -11.97 -5.64 -12.37
N VAL A 72 -10.95 -6.32 -12.87
CA VAL A 72 -9.76 -5.69 -13.47
C VAL A 72 -9.43 -6.35 -14.81
N LYS A 73 -8.81 -5.59 -15.72
CA LYS A 73 -8.14 -6.17 -16.88
C LYS A 73 -6.88 -6.89 -16.42
N LYS A 74 -6.57 -8.01 -17.07
CA LYS A 74 -5.31 -8.71 -16.85
C LYS A 74 -4.17 -7.90 -17.48
N ALA A 75 -3.18 -7.54 -16.67
CA ALA A 75 -1.97 -6.86 -17.09
C ALA A 75 -0.76 -7.80 -17.09
N GLU A 76 0.22 -7.51 -17.91
CA GLU A 76 1.57 -8.06 -17.80
C GLU A 76 2.33 -7.20 -16.78
N MET A 77 2.49 -7.72 -15.58
CA MET A 77 3.04 -6.99 -14.45
C MET A 77 4.53 -6.71 -14.63
N LEU A 78 4.98 -5.53 -14.22
CA LEU A 78 6.42 -5.24 -14.11
C LEU A 78 7.05 -6.11 -13.03
N SER A 79 8.29 -6.54 -13.25
CA SER A 79 9.09 -7.26 -12.28
C SER A 79 9.74 -6.33 -11.24
N LEU A 80 9.09 -5.21 -10.94
CA LEU A 80 9.49 -4.22 -9.96
C LEU A 80 8.32 -3.85 -9.06
N GLU A 81 8.61 -3.57 -7.80
CA GLU A 81 7.78 -2.77 -6.93
C GLU A 81 8.19 -1.29 -7.07
N CYS A 82 7.25 -0.43 -7.40
CA CYS A 82 7.47 0.99 -7.61
C CYS A 82 7.18 1.76 -6.34
N ILE A 83 8.21 1.98 -5.50
CA ILE A 83 8.06 2.65 -4.21
C ILE A 83 8.43 4.12 -4.35
N VAL A 84 7.56 5.01 -3.82
CA VAL A 84 7.87 6.44 -3.69
C VAL A 84 7.90 6.81 -2.21
N ARG A 85 8.94 7.53 -1.82
CA ARG A 85 9.16 7.97 -0.44
C ARG A 85 9.22 9.50 -0.35
N GLY A 86 8.32 10.07 0.41
CA GLY A 86 8.35 11.48 0.78
C GLY A 86 9.07 11.73 2.12
N ARG A 87 9.21 10.66 2.93
CA ARG A 87 9.85 10.73 4.25
C ARG A 87 10.71 9.50 4.52
N LEU A 88 11.72 9.69 5.36
CA LEU A 88 12.63 8.62 5.77
C LEU A 88 11.94 7.72 6.82
N ALA A 89 11.59 6.49 6.46
CA ALA A 89 10.87 5.56 7.34
C ALA A 89 11.08 4.08 6.95
N GLY A 90 10.79 3.17 7.90
CA GLY A 90 10.86 1.73 7.68
C GLY A 90 12.24 1.27 7.21
N GLN A 91 12.31 0.31 6.32
CA GLN A 91 13.57 -0.25 5.81
C GLN A 91 14.53 0.80 5.24
N ALA A 92 14.00 1.89 4.66
CA ALA A 92 14.84 2.99 4.17
C ALA A 92 15.56 3.71 5.32
N TYR A 93 14.93 3.84 6.49
CA TYR A 93 15.59 4.39 7.68
C TYR A 93 16.65 3.43 8.22
N ASP A 94 16.35 2.13 8.27
CA ASP A 94 17.30 1.12 8.75
C ASP A 94 18.56 1.07 7.86
N GLU A 95 18.38 1.14 6.54
CA GLU A 95 19.49 1.22 5.57
C GLU A 95 20.28 2.54 5.72
N TYR A 96 19.57 3.66 5.86
CA TYR A 96 20.18 4.98 5.99
C TYR A 96 21.09 5.10 7.24
N ILE A 97 20.67 4.57 8.37
CA ILE A 97 21.48 4.57 9.60
C ILE A 97 22.76 3.78 9.42
N LEU A 98 22.74 2.71 8.64
CA LEU A 98 23.89 1.84 8.43
C LEU A 98 24.86 2.38 7.35
N THR A 99 24.29 2.97 6.28
CA THR A 99 25.06 3.25 5.05
C THR A 99 25.08 4.72 4.66
N GLY A 100 24.15 5.55 5.18
CA GLY A 100 23.90 6.90 4.72
C GLY A 100 23.17 6.97 3.37
N MET A 101 22.68 5.83 2.86
CA MET A 101 21.99 5.70 1.57
C MET A 101 20.54 5.21 1.76
N VAL A 102 19.74 5.35 0.73
CA VAL A 102 18.39 4.82 0.61
C VAL A 102 18.27 4.08 -0.72
N HIS A 103 18.04 2.77 -0.70
CA HIS A 103 18.06 1.89 -1.88
C HIS A 103 19.32 2.06 -2.72
N ASN A 104 20.48 2.03 -2.06
CA ASN A 104 21.80 2.29 -2.66
C ASN A 104 21.97 3.66 -3.35
N MET A 105 21.04 4.59 -3.12
CA MET A 105 21.09 5.95 -3.66
C MET A 105 21.48 6.96 -2.57
N PRO A 106 22.22 8.02 -2.91
CA PRO A 106 22.60 9.06 -1.95
C PRO A 106 21.38 9.73 -1.34
N ALA A 107 21.37 9.89 -0.02
CA ALA A 107 20.38 10.65 0.72
C ALA A 107 21.01 11.86 1.45
N PRO A 108 20.22 12.88 1.81
CA PRO A 108 20.73 14.02 2.59
C PRO A 108 21.33 13.56 3.90
N LYS A 109 22.43 14.21 4.33
CA LYS A 109 23.11 13.89 5.60
C LYS A 109 22.34 14.43 6.80
N GLY A 110 22.35 13.69 7.91
CA GLY A 110 21.81 14.13 9.19
C GLY A 110 20.30 14.02 9.31
N MET A 111 19.66 13.23 8.44
CA MET A 111 18.22 12.94 8.57
C MET A 111 17.94 12.02 9.75
N SER A 112 16.84 12.30 10.42
CA SER A 112 16.24 11.46 11.46
C SER A 112 15.05 10.68 10.92
N LEU A 113 14.57 9.71 11.68
CA LEU A 113 13.32 9.02 11.39
C LEU A 113 12.19 10.04 11.16
N THR A 114 11.36 9.83 10.16
CA THR A 114 10.23 10.69 9.74
C THR A 114 10.58 12.02 9.07
N ASP A 115 11.85 12.39 8.98
CA ASP A 115 12.22 13.61 8.26
C ASP A 115 11.79 13.56 6.79
N PRO A 116 11.31 14.69 6.25
CA PRO A 116 10.93 14.75 4.85
C PRO A 116 12.18 14.76 3.95
N PHE A 117 12.11 14.08 2.83
CA PHE A 117 13.07 14.31 1.75
C PHE A 117 12.80 15.68 1.09
N PRO A 118 13.83 16.38 0.61
CA PRO A 118 13.65 17.65 -0.11
C PRO A 118 12.71 17.53 -1.32
N THR A 119 12.77 16.39 -1.99
CA THR A 119 11.85 15.96 -3.04
C THR A 119 11.54 14.49 -2.84
N PRO A 120 10.32 14.01 -3.15
CA PRO A 120 10.03 12.59 -3.08
C PRO A 120 11.02 11.76 -3.92
N MET A 121 11.45 10.63 -3.37
CA MET A 121 12.39 9.72 -4.03
C MET A 121 11.65 8.51 -4.60
N PHE A 122 11.92 8.17 -5.85
CA PHE A 122 11.52 6.89 -6.42
C PHE A 122 12.58 5.83 -6.05
N THR A 123 12.19 4.81 -5.33
CA THR A 123 13.08 3.83 -4.68
C THR A 123 12.58 2.42 -4.98
N PRO A 124 12.86 1.88 -6.19
CA PRO A 124 12.34 0.58 -6.59
C PRO A 124 12.93 -0.57 -5.77
N SER A 125 12.17 -1.67 -5.72
CA SER A 125 12.68 -2.99 -5.30
C SER A 125 12.35 -4.04 -6.35
N THR A 126 13.06 -5.17 -6.30
CA THR A 126 12.70 -6.32 -7.10
C THR A 126 11.34 -6.86 -6.62
N LYS A 127 10.60 -7.50 -7.52
CA LYS A 127 9.44 -8.30 -7.17
C LYS A 127 9.87 -9.76 -7.19
N ALA A 128 10.18 -10.31 -6.01
CA ALA A 128 10.67 -11.68 -5.89
C ALA A 128 9.52 -12.68 -6.05
N ASP A 129 9.72 -13.71 -6.87
CA ASP A 129 8.80 -14.86 -6.92
C ASP A 129 8.95 -15.75 -5.68
N GLU A 130 10.15 -15.81 -5.10
CA GLU A 130 10.48 -16.51 -3.86
C GLU A 130 11.43 -15.66 -3.00
N GLY A 131 11.20 -15.63 -1.68
CA GLY A 131 12.03 -14.86 -0.72
C GLY A 131 11.49 -13.46 -0.47
N HIS A 132 12.39 -12.49 -0.22
CA HIS A 132 12.06 -11.10 0.07
C HIS A 132 12.43 -10.19 -1.09
N ASP A 133 11.64 -9.13 -1.29
CA ASP A 133 11.96 -8.06 -2.22
C ASP A 133 13.26 -7.36 -1.80
N ILE A 134 14.12 -7.10 -2.77
CA ILE A 134 15.44 -6.51 -2.55
C ILE A 134 15.43 -5.07 -3.04
N ASN A 135 15.81 -4.14 -2.18
CA ASN A 135 16.01 -2.75 -2.54
C ASN A 135 17.12 -2.62 -3.60
N ILE A 136 16.84 -1.91 -4.68
CA ILE A 136 17.77 -1.72 -5.80
C ILE A 136 17.85 -0.25 -6.20
N ASP A 137 18.98 0.13 -6.80
CA ASP A 137 19.14 1.44 -7.41
C ASP A 137 18.48 1.53 -8.79
N LEU A 138 18.40 2.76 -9.34
CA LEU A 138 17.76 3.01 -10.64
C LEU A 138 18.51 2.33 -11.80
N ALA A 139 19.83 2.17 -11.72
CA ALA A 139 20.60 1.51 -12.77
C ALA A 139 20.26 0.02 -12.85
N THR A 140 20.17 -0.63 -11.70
CA THR A 140 19.73 -2.02 -11.59
C THR A 140 18.28 -2.19 -12.05
N ALA A 141 17.37 -1.30 -11.63
CA ALA A 141 15.99 -1.33 -12.08
C ALA A 141 15.88 -1.16 -13.61
N ALA A 142 16.65 -0.24 -14.20
CA ALA A 142 16.70 -0.05 -15.64
C ALA A 142 17.19 -1.30 -16.40
N SER A 143 18.09 -2.08 -15.80
CA SER A 143 18.56 -3.35 -16.40
C SER A 143 17.47 -4.44 -16.42
N ILE A 144 16.50 -4.37 -15.51
CA ILE A 144 15.38 -5.34 -15.40
C ILE A 144 14.25 -5.00 -16.37
N VAL A 145 13.77 -3.74 -16.38
CA VAL A 145 12.57 -3.36 -17.14
C VAL A 145 12.85 -2.48 -18.37
N GLY A 146 14.09 -2.08 -18.59
CA GLY A 146 14.48 -1.12 -19.62
C GLY A 146 14.37 0.33 -19.16
N SER A 147 15.27 1.19 -19.66
CA SER A 147 15.37 2.59 -19.23
C SER A 147 14.13 3.41 -19.55
N GLU A 148 13.49 3.17 -20.70
CA GLU A 148 12.27 3.87 -21.10
C GLU A 148 11.09 3.52 -20.18
N THR A 149 10.88 2.24 -19.93
CA THR A 149 9.84 1.77 -19.00
C THR A 149 10.05 2.29 -17.59
N LEU A 150 11.30 2.26 -17.09
CA LEU A 150 11.64 2.79 -15.78
C LEU A 150 11.32 4.28 -15.67
N SER A 151 11.72 5.08 -16.69
CA SER A 151 11.45 6.52 -16.71
C SER A 151 9.95 6.83 -16.71
N GLN A 152 9.16 6.07 -17.48
CA GLN A 152 7.69 6.20 -17.47
C GLN A 152 7.10 5.84 -16.10
N ALA A 153 7.55 4.73 -15.48
CA ALA A 153 7.09 4.28 -14.19
C ALA A 153 7.44 5.29 -13.07
N GLU A 154 8.67 5.78 -13.05
CA GLU A 154 9.13 6.81 -12.11
C GLU A 154 8.29 8.08 -12.22
N SER A 155 8.14 8.63 -13.43
CA SER A 155 7.35 9.84 -13.67
C SER A 155 5.90 9.68 -13.22
N MET A 156 5.26 8.55 -13.59
CA MET A 156 3.89 8.25 -13.20
C MET A 156 3.74 8.15 -11.68
N CYS A 157 4.60 7.39 -11.00
CA CYS A 157 4.52 7.17 -9.56
C CYS A 157 4.80 8.45 -8.77
N LEU A 158 5.75 9.29 -9.18
CA LEU A 158 6.04 10.58 -8.54
C LEU A 158 4.88 11.57 -8.69
N ASP A 159 4.21 11.63 -9.87
CA ASP A 159 3.04 12.48 -10.06
C ASP A 159 1.87 12.03 -9.18
N LEU A 160 1.56 10.72 -9.18
CA LEU A 160 0.52 10.15 -8.33
C LEU A 160 0.78 10.40 -6.84
N PHE A 161 2.03 10.16 -6.39
CA PHE A 161 2.43 10.42 -5.00
C PHE A 161 2.24 11.89 -4.62
N SER A 162 2.69 12.81 -5.46
CA SER A 162 2.62 14.26 -5.19
C SER A 162 1.18 14.74 -5.08
N ARG A 163 0.28 14.26 -5.96
CA ARG A 163 -1.16 14.59 -5.92
C ARG A 163 -1.85 13.97 -4.72
N ALA A 164 -1.54 12.71 -4.40
CA ALA A 164 -2.07 12.04 -3.22
C ALA A 164 -1.62 12.74 -1.94
N SER A 165 -0.33 13.10 -1.80
CA SER A 165 0.21 13.83 -0.66
C SER A 165 -0.54 15.14 -0.41
N LYS A 166 -0.72 15.96 -1.45
CA LYS A 166 -1.49 17.20 -1.35
C LYS A 166 -2.91 16.98 -0.84
N LYS A 167 -3.59 15.95 -1.35
CA LYS A 167 -4.97 15.67 -0.96
C LYS A 167 -5.07 15.15 0.46
N LEU A 168 -4.15 14.29 0.87
CA LEU A 168 -4.06 13.77 2.24
C LEU A 168 -3.71 14.86 3.24
N GLU A 169 -2.78 15.77 2.91
CA GLU A 169 -2.42 16.93 3.75
C GLU A 169 -3.64 17.81 4.03
N ALA A 170 -4.49 18.05 3.04
CA ALA A 170 -5.74 18.81 3.24
C ALA A 170 -6.71 18.11 4.20
N SER A 171 -6.58 16.79 4.41
CA SER A 171 -7.34 16.00 5.37
C SER A 171 -6.60 15.75 6.70
N GLY A 172 -5.49 16.47 6.95
CA GLY A 172 -4.67 16.31 8.15
C GLY A 172 -3.87 15.00 8.20
N LEU A 173 -3.57 14.43 7.04
CA LEU A 173 -2.81 13.20 6.90
C LEU A 173 -1.49 13.43 6.17
N THR A 174 -0.44 12.73 6.58
CA THR A 174 0.88 12.75 5.95
C THR A 174 1.13 11.41 5.28
N LEU A 175 1.40 11.41 3.97
CA LEU A 175 1.87 10.25 3.21
C LEU A 175 3.39 10.19 3.32
N ALA A 176 3.90 9.16 4.01
CA ALA A 176 5.34 8.98 4.15
C ALA A 176 5.94 8.25 2.95
N ASP A 177 5.36 7.14 2.59
CA ASP A 177 5.72 6.36 1.42
C ASP A 177 4.52 5.57 0.91
N THR A 178 4.63 5.08 -0.32
CA THR A 178 3.67 4.15 -0.92
C THR A 178 4.35 3.27 -1.95
N LYS A 179 3.80 2.08 -2.13
CA LYS A 179 4.16 1.13 -3.18
C LYS A 179 3.05 1.13 -4.23
N PHE A 180 3.43 1.33 -5.49
CA PHE A 180 2.56 1.12 -6.64
C PHE A 180 2.98 -0.14 -7.39
N GLU A 181 2.00 -0.84 -7.92
CA GLU A 181 2.23 -1.91 -8.86
C GLU A 181 1.78 -1.48 -10.25
N LEU A 182 2.65 -1.67 -11.22
CA LEU A 182 2.43 -1.29 -12.61
C LEU A 182 2.51 -2.51 -13.52
N GLY A 183 1.86 -2.42 -14.67
CA GLY A 183 1.91 -3.46 -15.69
C GLY A 183 1.51 -2.93 -17.05
N PHE A 184 1.63 -3.76 -18.08
CA PHE A 184 1.23 -3.40 -19.44
C PHE A 184 -0.12 -4.01 -19.81
N ILE A 185 -0.99 -3.18 -20.42
CA ILE A 185 -2.22 -3.60 -21.10
C ILE A 185 -2.21 -2.94 -22.48
N ASP A 186 -2.27 -3.73 -23.53
CA ASP A 186 -2.24 -3.26 -24.94
C ASP A 186 -1.06 -2.31 -25.22
N GLY A 187 0.12 -2.63 -24.66
CA GLY A 187 1.36 -1.85 -24.83
C GLY A 187 1.39 -0.53 -24.04
N LYS A 188 0.41 -0.25 -23.18
CA LYS A 188 0.38 0.96 -22.34
C LYS A 188 0.67 0.58 -20.90
N LEU A 189 1.54 1.35 -20.25
CA LEU A 189 1.79 1.22 -18.81
C LEU A 189 0.55 1.68 -18.04
N VAL A 190 0.07 0.85 -17.11
CA VAL A 190 -1.15 1.10 -16.31
C VAL A 190 -0.89 0.85 -14.83
N VAL A 191 -1.68 1.52 -13.99
CA VAL A 191 -1.70 1.28 -12.55
C VAL A 191 -2.54 0.02 -12.27
N CYS A 192 -1.99 -0.87 -11.46
CA CYS A 192 -2.57 -2.14 -11.08
C CYS A 192 -2.69 -2.26 -9.57
N ASP A 193 -3.34 -3.34 -9.12
CA ASP A 193 -3.47 -3.77 -7.74
C ASP A 193 -4.02 -2.69 -6.78
N GLU A 194 -3.67 -2.74 -5.50
CA GLU A 194 -4.11 -1.79 -4.50
C GLU A 194 -3.31 -0.48 -4.57
N VAL A 195 -3.98 0.64 -4.31
CA VAL A 195 -3.40 1.98 -4.43
C VAL A 195 -3.63 2.78 -3.16
N LEU A 196 -2.53 3.25 -2.55
CA LEU A 196 -2.55 4.17 -1.41
C LEU A 196 -3.41 3.68 -0.23
N THR A 197 -3.39 2.39 0.01
CA THR A 197 -4.07 1.73 1.11
C THR A 197 -3.17 1.66 2.36
N PRO A 198 -3.71 1.37 3.54
CA PRO A 198 -2.89 1.12 4.72
C PRO A 198 -1.90 -0.06 4.60
N ASP A 199 -2.13 -0.99 3.67
CA ASP A 199 -1.21 -2.12 3.44
C ASP A 199 -0.06 -1.76 2.50
N SER A 200 -0.31 -0.89 1.50
CA SER A 200 0.70 -0.45 0.53
C SER A 200 1.38 0.87 0.89
N SER A 201 0.93 1.57 1.94
CA SER A 201 1.37 2.94 2.26
C SER A 201 1.53 3.18 3.75
N ARG A 202 2.50 4.03 4.13
CA ARG A 202 2.54 4.64 5.46
C ARG A 202 1.83 5.97 5.43
N ILE A 203 0.67 6.03 6.09
CA ILE A 203 -0.13 7.23 6.26
C ILE A 203 -0.23 7.53 7.74
N TRP A 204 0.08 8.77 8.14
CA TRP A 204 0.13 9.21 9.53
C TRP A 204 -0.78 10.41 9.78
N PRO A 205 -1.33 10.59 10.99
CA PRO A 205 -1.90 11.85 11.41
C PRO A 205 -0.81 12.95 11.39
N SER A 206 -1.01 14.05 10.65
CA SER A 206 0.02 15.07 10.44
C SER A 206 0.42 15.76 11.74
N ASP A 207 -0.52 15.93 12.67
CA ASP A 207 -0.31 16.54 13.98
C ASP A 207 0.52 15.67 14.94
N GLN A 208 0.76 14.40 14.60
CA GLN A 208 1.52 13.45 15.41
C GLN A 208 2.88 13.07 14.80
N VAL A 209 3.24 13.66 13.66
CA VAL A 209 4.56 13.45 13.06
C VAL A 209 5.60 14.32 13.74
N ARG A 210 6.62 13.70 14.32
CA ARG A 210 7.77 14.38 14.97
C ARG A 210 9.06 13.74 14.46
N SER A 211 10.05 14.58 14.16
CA SER A 211 11.38 14.10 13.77
C SER A 211 11.98 13.20 14.84
N GLY A 212 12.48 12.05 14.46
CA GLY A 212 13.09 11.06 15.35
C GLY A 212 12.12 10.11 16.05
N GLU A 213 10.80 10.32 15.93
CA GLU A 213 9.78 9.50 16.58
C GLU A 213 8.99 8.65 15.57
N THR A 214 8.48 7.50 16.03
CA THR A 214 7.58 6.66 15.22
C THR A 214 6.14 7.14 15.39
N PRO A 215 5.50 7.72 14.36
CA PRO A 215 4.11 8.16 14.46
C PRO A 215 3.16 6.96 14.51
N PRO A 216 1.95 7.14 15.09
CA PRO A 216 0.91 6.13 14.98
C PRO A 216 0.50 5.99 13.51
N SER A 217 0.40 4.76 13.03
CA SER A 217 0.00 4.44 11.67
C SER A 217 -1.43 3.91 11.63
N PHE A 218 -2.09 4.06 10.47
CA PHE A 218 -3.41 3.48 10.21
C PHE A 218 -3.36 2.02 9.75
N ASP A 219 -2.18 1.44 9.75
CA ASP A 219 -1.95 0.03 9.39
C ASP A 219 -2.11 -0.93 10.58
N LYS A 220 -1.62 -2.15 10.38
CA LYS A 220 -1.59 -3.23 11.39
C LYS A 220 -0.52 -3.06 12.47
N GLN A 221 -0.08 -1.83 12.79
CA GLN A 221 0.95 -1.60 13.81
C GLN A 221 0.57 -2.14 15.20
N PRO A 222 -0.68 -1.99 15.72
CA PRO A 222 -1.05 -2.58 16.99
C PRO A 222 -0.87 -4.10 17.03
N PHE A 223 -1.18 -4.76 15.93
CA PHE A 223 -0.95 -6.19 15.79
C PHE A 223 0.55 -6.51 15.75
N ARG A 224 1.36 -5.75 15.02
CA ARG A 224 2.83 -5.95 14.99
C ARG A 224 3.45 -5.72 16.36
N ASP A 225 3.02 -4.69 17.09
CA ASP A 225 3.51 -4.36 18.44
C ASP A 225 3.19 -5.49 19.42
N TRP A 226 1.95 -5.98 19.38
CA TRP A 226 1.55 -7.15 20.17
C TRP A 226 2.37 -8.38 19.80
N LEU A 227 2.53 -8.65 18.50
CA LEU A 227 3.24 -9.83 18.02
C LEU A 227 4.72 -9.82 18.40
N SER A 228 5.35 -8.63 18.43
CA SER A 228 6.76 -8.48 18.85
C SER A 228 7.02 -8.82 20.31
N GLN A 229 5.97 -8.83 21.15
CA GLN A 229 6.02 -9.18 22.56
C GLN A 229 5.79 -10.69 22.82
N GLN A 230 5.44 -11.44 21.75
CA GLN A 230 5.22 -12.88 21.89
C GLN A 230 6.55 -13.64 21.79
N ALA A 231 6.69 -14.71 22.58
CA ALA A 231 7.80 -15.65 22.45
C ALA A 231 7.55 -16.58 21.25
N TRP A 232 7.69 -16.02 20.04
CA TRP A 232 7.42 -16.70 18.77
C TRP A 232 8.59 -16.49 17.81
N ASP A 233 9.04 -17.55 17.18
CA ASP A 233 10.20 -17.59 16.27
C ASP A 233 9.90 -17.14 14.83
N LYS A 234 8.69 -16.61 14.59
CA LYS A 234 8.20 -16.15 13.26
C LYS A 234 8.03 -17.28 12.25
N THR A 235 7.83 -18.50 12.72
CA THR A 235 7.52 -19.67 11.88
C THR A 235 6.13 -20.23 12.22
N PRO A 236 5.45 -20.95 11.31
CA PRO A 236 4.20 -21.65 11.62
C PRO A 236 4.37 -22.73 12.71
N PRO A 237 3.36 -22.88 13.61
CA PRO A 237 2.10 -22.18 13.66
C PRO A 237 2.20 -20.79 14.32
N PRO A 238 1.40 -19.80 13.85
CA PRO A 238 1.37 -18.50 14.49
C PRO A 238 0.67 -18.53 15.85
N PRO A 239 0.97 -17.56 16.74
CA PRO A 239 0.23 -17.39 17.98
C PRO A 239 -1.21 -16.95 17.72
N THR A 240 -2.14 -17.37 18.57
CA THR A 240 -3.55 -16.92 18.52
C THR A 240 -3.65 -15.44 18.86
N VAL A 241 -4.24 -14.65 17.96
CA VAL A 241 -4.37 -13.20 18.15
C VAL A 241 -5.57 -12.89 19.04
N PRO A 242 -5.40 -12.13 20.14
CA PRO A 242 -6.52 -11.74 21.00
C PRO A 242 -7.57 -10.90 20.24
N GLN A 243 -8.86 -11.12 20.55
CA GLN A 243 -9.95 -10.40 19.90
C GLN A 243 -9.81 -8.87 20.03
N GLU A 244 -9.34 -8.39 21.18
CA GLU A 244 -9.09 -6.96 21.41
C GLU A 244 -8.11 -6.36 20.39
N ILE A 245 -7.03 -7.09 20.04
CA ILE A 245 -6.04 -6.66 19.03
C ILE A 245 -6.65 -6.66 17.64
N LEU A 246 -7.50 -7.65 17.32
CA LEU A 246 -8.24 -7.69 16.05
C LEU A 246 -9.19 -6.51 15.92
N ASP A 247 -9.95 -6.20 16.98
CA ASP A 247 -10.93 -5.11 17.02
C ASP A 247 -10.24 -3.73 16.90
N ILE A 248 -9.13 -3.51 17.62
CA ILE A 248 -8.34 -2.28 17.52
C ILE A 248 -7.79 -2.12 16.10
N THR A 249 -7.28 -3.19 15.53
CA THR A 249 -6.73 -3.17 14.17
C THR A 249 -7.83 -2.89 13.15
N SER A 250 -8.98 -3.56 13.24
CA SER A 250 -10.13 -3.31 12.37
C SER A 250 -10.59 -1.84 12.43
N LYS A 251 -10.72 -1.27 13.63
CA LYS A 251 -11.09 0.15 13.81
C LYS A 251 -10.10 1.10 13.15
N ARG A 252 -8.79 0.78 13.14
CA ARG A 252 -7.77 1.59 12.44
C ARG A 252 -7.96 1.55 10.93
N TYR A 253 -8.22 0.38 10.34
CA TYR A 253 -8.53 0.27 8.91
C TYR A 253 -9.78 1.07 8.54
N VAL A 254 -10.86 0.95 9.31
CA VAL A 254 -12.09 1.74 9.08
C VAL A 254 -11.80 3.24 9.19
N SER A 255 -11.07 3.66 10.21
CA SER A 255 -10.68 5.07 10.39
C SER A 255 -9.81 5.59 9.23
N ALA A 256 -8.93 4.75 8.67
CA ALA A 256 -8.17 5.10 7.47
C ALA A 256 -9.10 5.39 6.29
N TYR A 257 -10.07 4.49 6.04
CA TYR A 257 -11.06 4.69 4.97
C TYR A 257 -11.81 6.01 5.13
N GLU A 258 -12.35 6.24 6.32
CA GLU A 258 -13.16 7.44 6.60
C GLU A 258 -12.37 8.74 6.46
N LYS A 259 -11.11 8.75 6.94
CA LYS A 259 -10.25 9.92 6.81
C LYS A 259 -9.78 10.17 5.37
N VAL A 260 -9.45 9.13 4.62
CA VAL A 260 -9.00 9.24 3.24
C VAL A 260 -10.13 9.64 2.31
N THR A 261 -11.32 9.02 2.46
CA THR A 261 -12.44 9.21 1.55
C THR A 261 -13.40 10.33 1.96
N GLY A 262 -13.38 10.71 3.25
CA GLY A 262 -14.36 11.64 3.83
C GLY A 262 -15.78 11.04 3.98
N LYS A 263 -15.92 9.72 3.87
CA LYS A 263 -17.21 9.01 3.91
C LYS A 263 -17.18 7.88 4.94
N PRO A 264 -18.29 7.57 5.61
CA PRO A 264 -18.35 6.40 6.49
C PRO A 264 -18.26 5.10 5.65
N LEU A 265 -17.68 4.05 6.23
CA LEU A 265 -17.55 2.76 5.54
C LEU A 265 -18.89 2.11 5.23
N SER A 266 -19.96 2.47 5.96
CA SER A 266 -21.34 2.04 5.67
C SER A 266 -21.86 2.47 4.29
N ASP A 267 -21.29 3.51 3.70
CA ASP A 267 -21.64 3.96 2.35
C ASP A 267 -20.94 3.15 1.25
N TRP A 268 -20.01 2.28 1.62
CA TRP A 268 -19.32 1.39 0.71
C TRP A 268 -20.03 0.03 0.64
N TYR A 269 -19.93 -0.63 -0.50
CA TYR A 269 -20.57 -1.93 -0.77
C TYR A 269 -20.30 -2.96 0.34
N GLY A 270 -21.30 -3.80 0.61
CA GLY A 270 -21.20 -4.89 1.59
C GLY A 270 -21.43 -4.46 3.04
N ALA A 271 -22.08 -3.30 3.27
CA ALA A 271 -22.53 -2.87 4.59
C ALA A 271 -23.75 -3.71 5.05
#